data_60b776764136d13f773b55a962ba7ee9
#
_entry.id   60b776764136d13f773b55a962ba7ee9
#
_cell.length_a   1.000
_cell.length_b   1.000
_cell.length_c   1.000
_cell.angle_alpha   90.00
_cell.angle_beta   90.00
_cell.angle_gamma   90.00
#
_symmetry.space_group_name_H-M   'P 1'
#
loop_
_entity.id
_entity.type
_entity.pdbx_description
1 polymer ?
#
loop_
_entity_poly.entity_id
_entity_poly.type
_entity_poly.pdbx_seq_one_letter_code
_entity_poly.pdbx_strand_id
1 'polypeptide(L)'
;MKLRSIFIYGWTFLVALLVLFSLEQSFSKPQVQEDLNSSQVDLALQASWLAQAPEPSGDPAANLALQLVGKENLQEAPQEAEKIYEKAYQKFLKPAPLAKELPSGEATKIEEARNSAKAKLQIRLGLLKAETGDVQGAMNLWKEAGNVPKAALSAQVLRGLYSSPARIYPESEQVLSTELKGWYRDKALVQLYAIQSRTQALENLKAQIQTQSESQLKRLALIGSLPLVMTLIGLGVLGREAFLWRRNRLPQRSWNVPWEMETTCMVLAGWIILYNLLGFSVSQRIQALSQSLPKDIGVALAAFTSYGVGALLGILLINFLIWRPFKGRLQGLFNFDLRAIPIGLATYFAAFPLVILATTINEKLIPQGGGGNPVLTIITGSENIEAKVLLFLTVAVLAPLFEETLFRGMLYPALASHMSPWLAIPLTSFIFAACHFSAAELIPLTLLGMVMTYTYHRTRNLVPSMVLHSLWNGGSFLALLVLGGST
;
A
#
# COMPACT_ATOMS: atom_id res chain seq x y z
N MET A 1 8.93 23.53 -38.20
CA MET A 1 8.30 22.36 -37.52
C MET A 1 7.14 21.89 -38.39
N LYS A 2 7.08 20.60 -38.75
CA LYS A 2 5.98 20.08 -39.61
C LYS A 2 4.65 20.12 -38.80
N LEU A 3 3.53 20.39 -39.48
CA LEU A 3 2.19 20.45 -38.84
C LEU A 3 1.91 19.20 -37.97
N ARG A 4 2.37 18.02 -38.43
CA ARG A 4 2.30 16.74 -37.70
C ARG A 4 3.02 16.82 -36.35
N SER A 5 4.21 17.39 -36.28
CA SER A 5 4.98 17.52 -35.03
C SER A 5 4.27 18.41 -34.01
N ILE A 6 3.68 19.52 -34.46
CA ILE A 6 2.89 20.44 -33.63
C ILE A 6 1.71 19.68 -33.00
N PHE A 7 1.00 18.88 -33.82
CA PHE A 7 -0.15 18.10 -33.33
C PHE A 7 0.28 17.05 -32.27
N ILE A 8 1.35 16.29 -32.53
CA ILE A 8 1.84 15.25 -31.63
C ILE A 8 2.28 15.85 -30.28
N TYR A 9 3.08 16.92 -30.31
CA TYR A 9 3.54 17.56 -29.07
C TYR A 9 2.39 18.26 -28.33
N GLY A 10 1.46 18.90 -29.02
CA GLY A 10 0.25 19.49 -28.44
C GLY A 10 -0.62 18.46 -27.77
N TRP A 11 -0.81 17.29 -28.41
CA TRP A 11 -1.55 16.18 -27.84
C TRP A 11 -0.85 15.58 -26.60
N THR A 12 0.47 15.36 -26.68
CA THR A 12 1.27 14.88 -25.55
C THR A 12 1.21 15.84 -24.36
N PHE A 13 1.24 17.15 -24.64
CA PHE A 13 1.08 18.18 -23.61
C PHE A 13 -0.28 18.11 -22.92
N LEU A 14 -1.36 17.91 -23.68
CA LEU A 14 -2.70 17.72 -23.10
C LEU A 14 -2.77 16.49 -22.20
N VAL A 15 -2.18 15.37 -22.62
CA VAL A 15 -2.10 14.16 -21.80
C VAL A 15 -1.29 14.41 -20.54
N ALA A 16 -0.17 15.12 -20.62
CA ALA A 16 0.63 15.49 -19.44
C ALA A 16 -0.17 16.37 -18.47
N LEU A 17 -0.97 17.32 -18.96
CA LEU A 17 -1.87 18.14 -18.15
C LEU A 17 -2.93 17.29 -17.45
N LEU A 18 -3.50 16.28 -18.12
CA LEU A 18 -4.45 15.33 -17.50
C LEU A 18 -3.80 14.51 -16.39
N VAL A 19 -2.56 14.05 -16.59
CA VAL A 19 -1.78 13.33 -15.56
C VAL A 19 -1.53 14.23 -14.35
N LEU A 20 -1.10 15.48 -14.58
CA LEU A 20 -0.86 16.46 -13.50
C LEU A 20 -2.15 16.81 -12.75
N PHE A 21 -3.26 16.99 -13.46
CA PHE A 21 -4.56 17.24 -12.85
C PHE A 21 -5.04 16.06 -11.99
N SER A 22 -4.88 14.83 -12.49
CA SER A 22 -5.20 13.62 -11.72
C SER A 22 -4.32 13.48 -10.48
N LEU A 23 -3.05 13.86 -10.58
CA LEU A 23 -2.13 13.90 -9.46
C LEU A 23 -2.54 14.97 -8.43
N GLU A 24 -2.94 16.17 -8.88
CA GLU A 24 -3.48 17.21 -8.00
C GLU A 24 -4.72 16.73 -7.26
N GLN A 25 -5.66 16.11 -7.95
CA GLN A 25 -6.84 15.53 -7.30
C GLN A 25 -6.50 14.46 -6.25
N SER A 26 -5.36 13.78 -6.39
CA SER A 26 -4.95 12.77 -5.41
C SER A 26 -4.65 13.36 -4.03
N PHE A 27 -4.23 14.63 -3.94
CA PHE A 27 -3.97 15.29 -2.65
C PHE A 27 -5.22 15.35 -1.73
N SER A 28 -6.42 15.36 -2.32
CA SER A 28 -7.68 15.35 -1.56
C SER A 28 -8.15 13.95 -1.14
N LYS A 29 -7.52 12.88 -1.68
CA LYS A 29 -7.88 11.51 -1.35
C LYS A 29 -7.17 11.06 -0.06
N PRO A 30 -7.84 10.25 0.79
CA PRO A 30 -7.19 9.70 1.99
C PRO A 30 -6.00 8.82 1.60
N GLN A 31 -4.97 8.80 2.44
CA GLN A 31 -3.83 7.93 2.25
C GLN A 31 -4.17 6.51 2.69
N VAL A 32 -3.84 5.52 1.87
CA VAL A 32 -3.91 4.09 2.25
C VAL A 32 -2.93 3.78 3.40
N GLN A 33 -1.85 4.56 3.54
CA GLN A 33 -0.89 4.43 4.63
C GLN A 33 -1.53 4.54 6.02
N GLU A 34 -2.62 5.28 6.18
CA GLU A 34 -3.33 5.39 7.45
C GLU A 34 -4.04 4.09 7.84
N ASP A 35 -4.58 3.37 6.86
CA ASP A 35 -5.18 2.06 7.09
C ASP A 35 -4.10 1.03 7.48
N LEU A 36 -2.91 1.12 6.86
CA LEU A 36 -1.77 0.26 7.20
C LEU A 36 -1.24 0.54 8.61
N ASN A 37 -1.14 1.81 8.99
CA ASN A 37 -0.73 2.21 10.34
C ASN A 37 -1.73 1.70 11.39
N SER A 38 -3.03 1.77 11.09
CA SER A 38 -4.07 1.21 11.97
C SER A 38 -3.95 -0.31 12.10
N SER A 39 -3.68 -1.03 11.00
CA SER A 39 -3.48 -2.48 11.01
C SER A 39 -2.23 -2.88 11.80
N GLN A 40 -1.13 -2.13 11.66
CA GLN A 40 0.11 -2.38 12.43
C GLN A 40 -0.12 -2.16 13.92
N VAL A 41 -0.86 -1.13 14.28
CA VAL A 41 -1.22 -0.85 15.67
C VAL A 41 -2.14 -1.92 16.25
N ASP A 42 -3.10 -2.43 15.46
CA ASP A 42 -3.97 -3.54 15.90
C ASP A 42 -3.16 -4.83 16.14
N LEU A 43 -2.11 -5.08 15.34
CA LEU A 43 -1.15 -6.16 15.60
C LEU A 43 -0.40 -5.95 16.93
N ALA A 44 0.09 -4.74 17.19
CA ALA A 44 0.80 -4.40 18.41
C ALA A 44 -0.12 -4.53 19.64
N LEU A 45 -1.37 -4.09 19.54
CA LEU A 45 -2.39 -4.26 20.57
C LEU A 45 -2.64 -5.74 20.88
N GLN A 46 -2.80 -6.58 19.85
CA GLN A 46 -3.00 -8.01 20.07
C GLN A 46 -1.75 -8.65 20.70
N ALA A 47 -0.56 -8.27 20.29
CA ALA A 47 0.69 -8.74 20.87
C ALA A 47 0.93 -8.25 22.30
N SER A 48 0.33 -7.11 22.70
CA SER A 48 0.52 -6.48 24.03
C SER A 48 0.07 -7.36 25.21
N TRP A 49 -0.83 -8.32 24.97
CA TRP A 49 -1.20 -9.30 25.98
C TRP A 49 -0.01 -10.10 26.53
N LEU A 50 1.01 -10.37 25.66
CA LEU A 50 2.22 -11.08 26.08
C LEU A 50 3.12 -10.24 26.99
N ALA A 51 3.05 -8.92 26.88
CA ALA A 51 3.79 -8.03 27.77
C ALA A 51 3.27 -8.06 29.22
N GLN A 52 2.02 -8.49 29.41
CA GLN A 52 1.36 -8.64 30.73
C GLN A 52 1.46 -10.08 31.27
N ALA A 53 1.92 -11.04 30.45
CA ALA A 53 2.06 -12.42 30.88
C ALA A 53 3.16 -12.57 31.94
N PRO A 54 2.91 -13.36 33.04
CA PRO A 54 3.86 -13.54 34.11
C PRO A 54 5.08 -14.39 33.71
N GLU A 55 4.91 -15.30 32.75
CA GLU A 55 5.95 -16.23 32.32
C GLU A 55 6.27 -16.02 30.81
N PRO A 56 7.52 -16.32 30.40
CA PRO A 56 7.87 -16.34 28.97
C PRO A 56 7.02 -17.36 28.20
N SER A 57 6.81 -17.10 26.92
CA SER A 57 6.15 -18.08 26.05
C SER A 57 6.97 -19.39 25.96
N GLY A 58 6.28 -20.51 25.87
CA GLY A 58 6.93 -21.81 25.56
C GLY A 58 7.48 -21.88 24.13
N ASP A 59 7.15 -20.93 23.26
CA ASP A 59 7.63 -20.85 21.87
C ASP A 59 8.92 -20.00 21.77
N PRO A 60 10.07 -20.61 21.43
CA PRO A 60 11.35 -19.88 21.27
C PRO A 60 11.28 -18.75 20.23
N ALA A 61 10.49 -18.93 19.16
CA ALA A 61 10.33 -17.91 18.12
C ALA A 61 9.53 -16.69 18.64
N ALA A 62 8.54 -16.91 19.51
CA ALA A 62 7.82 -15.82 20.15
C ALA A 62 8.71 -15.06 21.15
N ASN A 63 9.59 -15.75 21.88
CA ASN A 63 10.55 -15.12 22.78
C ASN A 63 11.58 -14.26 22.02
N LEU A 64 12.09 -14.76 20.88
CA LEU A 64 12.94 -13.97 20.00
C LEU A 64 12.22 -12.74 19.44
N ALA A 65 10.97 -12.92 19.00
CA ALA A 65 10.15 -11.82 18.53
C ALA A 65 9.90 -10.76 19.60
N LEU A 66 9.70 -11.18 20.88
CA LEU A 66 9.57 -10.26 22.00
C LEU A 66 10.84 -9.46 22.27
N GLN A 67 12.01 -10.07 22.11
CA GLN A 67 13.28 -9.35 22.21
C GLN A 67 13.45 -8.32 21.08
N LEU A 68 13.03 -8.66 19.86
CA LEU A 68 13.14 -7.76 18.70
C LEU A 68 12.18 -6.58 18.79
N VAL A 69 10.95 -6.81 19.22
CA VAL A 69 9.92 -5.75 19.34
C VAL A 69 10.15 -4.90 20.59
N GLY A 70 10.57 -5.53 21.70
CA GLY A 70 10.71 -4.92 23.00
C GLY A 70 9.43 -4.98 23.84
N LYS A 71 9.56 -5.45 25.09
CA LYS A 71 8.43 -5.57 26.01
C LYS A 71 7.81 -4.21 26.34
N GLU A 72 8.63 -3.16 26.47
CA GLU A 72 8.21 -1.79 26.77
C GLU A 72 7.32 -1.23 25.65
N ASN A 73 7.71 -1.42 24.38
CA ASN A 73 6.92 -0.99 23.22
C ASN A 73 5.53 -1.64 23.21
N LEU A 74 5.43 -2.91 23.62
CA LEU A 74 4.15 -3.60 23.72
C LEU A 74 3.29 -3.11 24.89
N GLN A 75 3.90 -2.68 26.00
CA GLN A 75 3.18 -2.09 27.12
C GLN A 75 2.59 -0.71 26.77
N GLU A 76 3.27 0.04 25.91
CA GLU A 76 2.81 1.34 25.41
C GLU A 76 1.83 1.25 24.22
N ALA A 77 1.64 0.06 23.64
CA ALA A 77 0.78 -0.13 22.46
C ALA A 77 -0.65 0.42 22.64
N PRO A 78 -1.34 0.31 23.80
CA PRO A 78 -2.66 0.90 23.99
C PRO A 78 -2.65 2.44 23.89
N GLN A 79 -1.63 3.11 24.46
CA GLN A 79 -1.48 4.57 24.41
C GLN A 79 -1.15 5.05 22.98
N GLU A 80 -0.30 4.33 22.26
CA GLU A 80 0.00 4.63 20.86
C GLU A 80 -1.22 4.44 19.96
N ALA A 81 -1.95 3.35 20.18
CA ALA A 81 -3.19 3.08 19.48
C ALA A 81 -4.21 4.20 19.72
N GLU A 82 -4.41 4.62 20.98
CA GLU A 82 -5.31 5.72 21.31
C GLU A 82 -4.97 6.98 20.51
N LYS A 83 -3.69 7.37 20.45
CA LYS A 83 -3.24 8.55 19.68
C LYS A 83 -3.56 8.44 18.19
N ILE A 84 -3.32 7.27 17.61
CA ILE A 84 -3.56 7.04 16.16
C ILE A 84 -5.07 7.06 15.88
N TYR A 85 -5.86 6.36 16.69
CA TYR A 85 -7.32 6.32 16.54
C TYR A 85 -7.97 7.66 16.87
N GLU A 86 -7.47 8.43 17.84
CA GLU A 86 -7.93 9.80 18.10
C GLU A 86 -7.67 10.70 16.90
N LYS A 87 -6.47 10.65 16.30
CA LYS A 87 -6.15 11.39 15.08
C LYS A 87 -7.08 11.01 13.92
N ALA A 88 -7.39 9.73 13.76
CA ALA A 88 -8.34 9.26 12.77
C ALA A 88 -9.77 9.78 13.07
N TYR A 89 -10.19 9.79 14.33
CA TYR A 89 -11.49 10.31 14.76
C TYR A 89 -11.65 11.80 14.49
N GLN A 90 -10.61 12.62 14.73
CA GLN A 90 -10.63 14.05 14.46
C GLN A 90 -10.92 14.38 12.98
N LYS A 91 -10.61 13.49 12.04
CA LYS A 91 -10.95 13.67 10.63
C LYS A 91 -12.44 13.53 10.36
N PHE A 92 -13.13 12.67 11.11
CA PHE A 92 -14.58 12.54 11.00
C PHE A 92 -15.35 13.75 11.57
N LEU A 93 -14.71 14.56 12.42
CA LEU A 93 -15.31 15.80 12.95
C LEU A 93 -15.30 16.94 11.91
N LYS A 94 -14.45 16.87 10.88
CA LYS A 94 -14.43 17.83 9.78
C LYS A 94 -15.53 17.48 8.77
N PRO A 95 -16.22 18.48 8.19
CA PRO A 95 -17.23 18.22 7.15
C PRO A 95 -16.62 17.52 5.94
N ALA A 96 -17.39 16.63 5.31
CA ALA A 96 -16.96 15.95 4.10
C ALA A 96 -16.90 16.95 2.93
N PRO A 97 -15.78 17.06 2.20
CA PRO A 97 -15.64 18.04 1.12
C PRO A 97 -16.62 17.84 -0.05
N LEU A 98 -17.08 16.62 -0.29
CA LEU A 98 -17.79 16.20 -1.49
C LEU A 98 -19.33 16.10 -1.38
N ALA A 99 -19.91 16.27 -0.21
CA ALA A 99 -21.35 16.05 -0.03
C ALA A 99 -22.26 17.15 -0.68
N LYS A 100 -21.68 18.26 -1.14
CA LYS A 100 -22.45 19.38 -1.71
C LYS A 100 -22.72 19.28 -3.22
N GLU A 101 -22.03 18.40 -3.94
CA GLU A 101 -22.08 18.33 -5.42
C GLU A 101 -22.73 17.05 -5.97
N LEU A 102 -23.12 16.11 -5.12
CA LEU A 102 -23.65 14.81 -5.53
C LEU A 102 -25.20 14.80 -5.53
N PRO A 103 -25.82 13.94 -6.40
CA PRO A 103 -27.26 13.69 -6.37
C PRO A 103 -27.71 13.23 -4.98
N SER A 104 -28.87 13.67 -4.52
CA SER A 104 -29.36 13.47 -3.14
C SER A 104 -29.32 12.02 -2.63
N GLY A 105 -29.58 11.03 -3.50
CA GLY A 105 -29.57 9.61 -3.13
C GLY A 105 -28.18 9.00 -2.93
N GLU A 106 -27.15 9.48 -3.62
CA GLU A 106 -25.77 9.05 -3.43
C GLU A 106 -25.15 9.74 -2.23
N ALA A 107 -25.43 11.02 -2.03
CA ALA A 107 -24.97 11.77 -0.87
C ALA A 107 -25.45 11.11 0.45
N THR A 108 -26.70 10.64 0.51
CA THR A 108 -27.26 9.95 1.69
C THR A 108 -26.52 8.64 1.99
N LYS A 109 -26.24 7.80 0.98
CA LYS A 109 -25.51 6.54 1.15
C LYS A 109 -24.08 6.76 1.64
N ILE A 110 -23.40 7.77 1.12
CA ILE A 110 -22.04 8.14 1.55
C ILE A 110 -22.06 8.62 3.00
N GLU A 111 -23.02 9.42 3.38
CA GLU A 111 -23.15 9.93 4.75
C GLU A 111 -23.50 8.79 5.74
N GLU A 112 -24.38 7.87 5.38
CA GLU A 112 -24.66 6.66 6.18
C GLU A 112 -23.42 5.79 6.36
N ALA A 113 -22.65 5.55 5.28
CA ALA A 113 -21.40 4.79 5.34
C ALA A 113 -20.37 5.50 6.25
N ARG A 114 -20.25 6.82 6.14
CA ARG A 114 -19.38 7.65 6.97
C ARG A 114 -19.78 7.59 8.44
N ASN A 115 -21.07 7.74 8.74
CA ASN A 115 -21.57 7.66 10.11
C ASN A 115 -21.37 6.27 10.71
N SER A 116 -21.52 5.20 9.92
CA SER A 116 -21.23 3.84 10.35
C SER A 116 -19.74 3.64 10.64
N ALA A 117 -18.84 4.16 9.79
CA ALA A 117 -17.39 4.10 10.00
C ALA A 117 -16.97 4.91 11.25
N LYS A 118 -17.51 6.12 11.43
CA LYS A 118 -17.30 6.95 12.62
C LYS A 118 -17.71 6.20 13.88
N ALA A 119 -18.88 5.57 13.91
CA ALA A 119 -19.39 4.86 15.07
C ALA A 119 -18.52 3.64 15.41
N LYS A 120 -18.04 2.87 14.43
CA LYS A 120 -17.09 1.78 14.66
C LYS A 120 -15.79 2.30 15.28
N LEU A 121 -15.29 3.43 14.80
CA LEU A 121 -14.10 4.06 15.36
C LEU A 121 -14.31 4.53 16.80
N GLN A 122 -15.47 5.09 17.12
CA GLN A 122 -15.85 5.49 18.48
C GLN A 122 -15.93 4.29 19.43
N ILE A 123 -16.40 3.15 18.97
CA ILE A 123 -16.42 1.89 19.78
C ILE A 123 -14.99 1.47 20.13
N ARG A 124 -14.08 1.43 19.15
CA ARG A 124 -12.68 1.03 19.34
C ARG A 124 -11.92 2.02 20.22
N LEU A 125 -12.02 3.31 19.91
CA LEU A 125 -11.37 4.38 20.67
C LEU A 125 -11.87 4.44 22.11
N GLY A 126 -13.16 4.17 22.34
CA GLY A 126 -13.71 4.07 23.69
C GLY A 126 -13.10 2.94 24.51
N LEU A 127 -12.86 1.76 23.90
CA LEU A 127 -12.16 0.66 24.57
C LEU A 127 -10.71 1.00 24.90
N LEU A 128 -10.01 1.72 24.01
CA LEU A 128 -8.65 2.20 24.26
C LEU A 128 -8.61 3.21 25.41
N LYS A 129 -9.52 4.19 25.41
CA LYS A 129 -9.64 5.17 26.50
C LYS A 129 -9.98 4.53 27.84
N ALA A 130 -10.84 3.52 27.84
CA ALA A 130 -11.13 2.76 29.07
C ALA A 130 -9.90 2.00 29.58
N GLU A 131 -9.06 1.46 28.66
CA GLU A 131 -7.81 0.78 29.02
C GLU A 131 -6.77 1.74 29.57
N THR A 132 -6.66 2.93 29.00
CA THR A 132 -5.69 3.96 29.45
C THR A 132 -6.19 4.76 30.67
N GLY A 133 -7.42 4.46 31.18
CA GLY A 133 -7.98 5.02 32.39
C GLY A 133 -9.01 6.14 32.18
N ASP A 134 -9.25 6.60 30.96
CA ASP A 134 -10.28 7.61 30.62
C ASP A 134 -11.65 6.95 30.39
N VAL A 135 -12.22 6.34 31.47
CA VAL A 135 -13.54 5.68 31.37
C VAL A 135 -14.65 6.67 31.03
N GLN A 136 -14.55 7.94 31.48
CA GLN A 136 -15.58 8.94 31.17
C GLN A 136 -15.57 9.33 29.71
N GLY A 137 -14.40 9.50 29.11
CA GLY A 137 -14.24 9.71 27.68
C GLY A 137 -14.77 8.53 26.86
N ALA A 138 -14.50 7.31 27.30
CA ALA A 138 -15.06 6.09 26.69
C ALA A 138 -16.59 6.09 26.69
N MET A 139 -17.20 6.39 27.85
CA MET A 139 -18.66 6.44 28.00
C MET A 139 -19.32 7.48 27.06
N ASN A 140 -18.68 8.62 26.86
CA ASN A 140 -19.16 9.66 25.96
C ASN A 140 -19.10 9.20 24.49
N LEU A 141 -18.01 8.58 24.07
CA LEU A 141 -17.86 8.02 22.73
C LEU A 141 -18.90 6.93 22.44
N TRP A 142 -19.13 6.01 23.37
CA TRP A 142 -20.13 4.96 23.21
C TRP A 142 -21.56 5.51 23.26
N LYS A 143 -21.82 6.61 24.00
CA LYS A 143 -23.10 7.30 23.96
C LYS A 143 -23.40 7.86 22.56
N GLU A 144 -22.42 8.50 21.95
CA GLU A 144 -22.54 9.02 20.59
C GLU A 144 -22.69 7.90 19.54
N ALA A 145 -21.86 6.85 19.62
CA ALA A 145 -21.92 5.70 18.73
C ALA A 145 -23.28 4.98 18.79
N GLY A 146 -23.93 4.98 19.96
CA GLY A 146 -25.25 4.39 20.16
C GLY A 146 -26.38 5.05 19.36
N ASN A 147 -26.17 6.24 18.79
CA ASN A 147 -27.12 6.89 17.91
C ASN A 147 -27.11 6.30 16.48
N VAL A 148 -26.13 5.45 16.15
CA VAL A 148 -26.01 4.80 14.83
C VAL A 148 -26.53 3.36 14.95
N PRO A 149 -27.56 2.95 14.18
CA PRO A 149 -28.23 1.63 14.35
C PRO A 149 -27.25 0.45 14.35
N LYS A 150 -26.22 0.45 13.47
CA LYS A 150 -25.23 -0.62 13.36
C LYS A 150 -24.26 -0.72 14.54
N ALA A 151 -24.16 0.28 15.39
CA ALA A 151 -23.27 0.30 16.56
C ALA A 151 -24.05 0.35 17.90
N ALA A 152 -25.37 0.50 17.84
CA ALA A 152 -26.21 0.75 19.00
C ALA A 152 -26.09 -0.35 20.07
N LEU A 153 -26.14 -1.62 19.65
CA LEU A 153 -26.03 -2.77 20.57
C LEU A 153 -24.66 -2.85 21.23
N SER A 154 -23.58 -2.75 20.44
CA SER A 154 -22.20 -2.75 20.98
C SER A 154 -21.98 -1.59 21.95
N ALA A 155 -22.44 -0.41 21.60
CA ALA A 155 -22.35 0.78 22.46
C ALA A 155 -23.12 0.60 23.77
N GLN A 156 -24.33 0.04 23.71
CA GLN A 156 -25.15 -0.22 24.89
C GLN A 156 -24.47 -1.24 25.81
N VAL A 157 -23.99 -2.35 25.26
CA VAL A 157 -23.31 -3.41 26.02
C VAL A 157 -22.04 -2.87 26.69
N LEU A 158 -21.19 -2.14 25.96
CA LEU A 158 -19.96 -1.57 26.50
C LEU A 158 -20.25 -0.54 27.61
N ARG A 159 -21.23 0.33 27.43
CA ARG A 159 -21.64 1.28 28.44
C ARG A 159 -22.14 0.58 29.69
N GLY A 160 -22.90 -0.51 29.55
CA GLY A 160 -23.32 -1.33 30.70
C GLY A 160 -22.14 -1.99 31.42
N LEU A 161 -21.22 -2.56 30.64
CA LEU A 161 -20.05 -3.30 31.14
C LEU A 161 -19.10 -2.40 31.97
N TYR A 162 -18.93 -1.13 31.57
CA TYR A 162 -18.05 -0.16 32.22
C TYR A 162 -18.81 0.83 33.14
N SER A 163 -20.11 0.62 33.38
CA SER A 163 -20.86 1.44 34.35
C SER A 163 -20.58 0.99 35.80
N SER A 164 -20.81 1.87 36.76
CA SER A 164 -20.73 1.54 38.19
C SER A 164 -22.08 1.80 38.87
N PRO A 165 -22.80 0.76 39.28
CA PRO A 165 -22.50 -0.68 39.15
C PRO A 165 -22.62 -1.16 37.69
N ALA A 166 -21.88 -2.24 37.37
CA ALA A 166 -21.91 -2.81 36.02
C ALA A 166 -23.28 -3.43 35.70
N ARG A 167 -23.74 -3.23 34.45
CA ARG A 167 -25.00 -3.79 33.93
C ARG A 167 -24.72 -4.74 32.80
N ILE A 168 -25.09 -6.00 32.94
CA ILE A 168 -24.90 -7.05 31.97
C ILE A 168 -26.24 -7.32 31.28
N TYR A 169 -26.25 -7.31 29.96
CA TYR A 169 -27.41 -7.68 29.14
C TYR A 169 -27.33 -9.15 28.72
N PRO A 170 -28.46 -9.85 28.54
CA PRO A 170 -28.47 -11.28 28.19
C PRO A 170 -27.64 -11.62 26.94
N GLU A 171 -27.63 -10.74 25.96
CA GLU A 171 -26.95 -10.94 24.63
C GLU A 171 -25.52 -10.38 24.60
N SER A 172 -24.96 -9.90 25.75
CA SER A 172 -23.68 -9.22 25.80
C SER A 172 -22.55 -10.02 25.15
N GLU A 173 -22.43 -11.32 25.46
CA GLU A 173 -21.38 -12.19 24.95
C GLU A 173 -21.49 -12.35 23.42
N GLN A 174 -22.71 -12.59 22.91
CA GLN A 174 -22.95 -12.73 21.49
C GLN A 174 -22.62 -11.42 20.72
N VAL A 175 -23.10 -10.29 21.22
CA VAL A 175 -22.87 -8.98 20.60
C VAL A 175 -21.36 -8.66 20.56
N LEU A 176 -20.64 -8.84 21.67
CA LEU A 176 -19.19 -8.60 21.72
C LEU A 176 -18.42 -9.53 20.78
N SER A 177 -18.83 -10.79 20.67
CA SER A 177 -18.16 -11.79 19.82
C SER A 177 -18.41 -11.57 18.34
N THR A 178 -19.59 -11.05 17.94
CA THR A 178 -19.94 -10.85 16.53
C THR A 178 -19.54 -9.48 15.99
N GLU A 179 -19.67 -8.43 16.82
CA GLU A 179 -19.47 -7.04 16.38
C GLU A 179 -18.03 -6.54 16.60
N LEU A 180 -17.29 -7.13 17.54
CA LEU A 180 -15.90 -6.78 17.81
C LEU A 180 -14.96 -7.85 17.29
N LYS A 181 -13.72 -7.44 16.98
CA LYS A 181 -12.67 -8.35 16.50
C LYS A 181 -11.36 -8.07 17.23
N GLY A 182 -10.45 -9.06 17.22
CA GLY A 182 -9.10 -8.95 17.72
C GLY A 182 -9.04 -8.47 19.18
N TRP A 183 -8.09 -7.61 19.48
CA TRP A 183 -7.87 -7.08 20.82
C TRP A 183 -9.14 -6.48 21.46
N TYR A 184 -9.95 -5.79 20.67
CA TYR A 184 -11.17 -5.10 21.18
C TYR A 184 -12.22 -6.10 21.68
N ARG A 185 -12.42 -7.21 20.94
CA ARG A 185 -13.28 -8.31 21.35
C ARG A 185 -12.75 -8.96 22.62
N ASP A 186 -11.48 -9.29 22.61
CA ASP A 186 -10.83 -10.03 23.69
C ASP A 186 -10.85 -9.22 24.98
N LYS A 187 -10.58 -7.91 24.91
CA LYS A 187 -10.63 -7.00 26.05
C LYS A 187 -12.03 -6.90 26.65
N ALA A 188 -13.05 -6.73 25.82
CA ALA A 188 -14.44 -6.65 26.27
C ALA A 188 -14.94 -7.98 26.88
N LEU A 189 -14.56 -9.13 26.29
CA LEU A 189 -14.94 -10.45 26.83
C LEU A 189 -14.21 -10.77 28.14
N VAL A 190 -12.93 -10.41 28.29
CA VAL A 190 -12.20 -10.56 29.57
C VAL A 190 -12.89 -9.78 30.65
N GLN A 191 -13.31 -8.54 30.40
CA GLN A 191 -14.05 -7.72 31.37
C GLN A 191 -15.41 -8.33 31.68
N LEU A 192 -16.15 -8.82 30.69
CA LEU A 192 -17.46 -9.47 30.88
C LEU A 192 -17.34 -10.70 31.77
N TYR A 193 -16.42 -11.63 31.47
CA TYR A 193 -16.26 -12.87 32.23
C TYR A 193 -15.74 -12.62 33.63
N ALA A 194 -14.91 -11.60 33.84
CA ALA A 194 -14.46 -11.20 35.18
C ALA A 194 -15.63 -10.69 36.02
N ILE A 195 -16.51 -9.83 35.50
CA ILE A 195 -17.69 -9.32 36.21
C ILE A 195 -18.69 -10.46 36.52
N GLN A 196 -18.84 -11.40 35.60
CA GLN A 196 -19.71 -12.58 35.77
C GLN A 196 -19.12 -13.66 36.70
N SER A 197 -17.85 -13.52 37.14
CA SER A 197 -17.10 -14.55 37.89
C SER A 197 -17.04 -15.92 37.18
N ARG A 198 -17.02 -15.90 35.83
CA ARG A 198 -16.93 -17.11 34.98
C ARG A 198 -15.45 -17.52 34.78
N THR A 199 -14.85 -18.04 35.85
CA THR A 199 -13.41 -18.33 35.92
C THR A 199 -12.94 -19.25 34.79
N GLN A 200 -13.64 -20.36 34.53
CA GLN A 200 -13.25 -21.32 33.50
C GLN A 200 -13.31 -20.70 32.08
N ALA A 201 -14.33 -19.91 31.79
CA ALA A 201 -14.46 -19.23 30.49
C ALA A 201 -13.34 -18.18 30.30
N LEU A 202 -13.01 -17.46 31.41
CA LEU A 202 -11.94 -16.49 31.41
C LEU A 202 -10.57 -17.13 31.16
N GLU A 203 -10.27 -18.26 31.80
CA GLU A 203 -9.00 -19.00 31.59
C GLU A 203 -8.89 -19.54 30.16
N ASN A 204 -9.95 -20.14 29.64
CA ASN A 204 -9.99 -20.61 28.27
C ASN A 204 -9.76 -19.48 27.26
N LEU A 205 -10.42 -18.31 27.50
CA LEU A 205 -10.22 -17.13 26.65
C LEU A 205 -8.77 -16.63 26.72
N LYS A 206 -8.17 -16.53 27.91
CA LYS A 206 -6.78 -16.11 28.09
C LYS A 206 -5.80 -17.03 27.37
N ALA A 207 -6.01 -18.36 27.40
CA ALA A 207 -5.18 -19.30 26.66
C ALA A 207 -5.28 -19.10 25.13
N GLN A 208 -6.49 -18.82 24.62
CA GLN A 208 -6.67 -18.47 23.20
C GLN A 208 -5.98 -17.15 22.83
N ILE A 209 -6.14 -16.12 23.67
CA ILE A 209 -5.48 -14.82 23.52
C ILE A 209 -3.97 -15.01 23.46
N GLN A 210 -3.38 -15.81 24.35
CA GLN A 210 -1.95 -16.05 24.38
C GLN A 210 -1.45 -16.62 23.04
N THR A 211 -2.08 -17.69 22.55
CA THR A 211 -1.71 -18.32 21.26
C THR A 211 -1.83 -17.35 20.08
N GLN A 212 -2.91 -16.56 20.03
CA GLN A 212 -3.10 -15.54 18.99
C GLN A 212 -2.04 -14.44 19.11
N SER A 213 -1.75 -13.96 20.31
CA SER A 213 -0.78 -12.90 20.56
C SER A 213 0.65 -13.32 20.17
N GLU A 214 1.04 -14.58 20.40
CA GLU A 214 2.33 -15.12 19.94
C GLU A 214 2.43 -15.07 18.41
N SER A 215 1.36 -15.44 17.70
CA SER A 215 1.31 -15.35 16.25
C SER A 215 1.44 -13.90 15.75
N GLN A 216 0.71 -12.98 16.38
CA GLN A 216 0.74 -11.56 16.00
C GLN A 216 2.09 -10.89 16.35
N LEU A 217 2.70 -11.27 17.47
CA LEU A 217 4.03 -10.81 17.83
C LEU A 217 5.09 -11.22 16.81
N LYS A 218 5.05 -12.47 16.34
CA LYS A 218 5.96 -12.95 15.27
C LYS A 218 5.76 -12.16 13.97
N ARG A 219 4.52 -11.86 13.59
CA ARG A 219 4.22 -11.00 12.42
C ARG A 219 4.74 -9.58 12.61
N LEU A 220 4.52 -8.99 13.78
CA LEU A 220 5.00 -7.64 14.10
C LEU A 220 6.54 -7.57 14.06
N ALA A 221 7.21 -8.55 14.64
CA ALA A 221 8.67 -8.67 14.60
C ALA A 221 9.19 -8.79 13.16
N LEU A 222 8.53 -9.59 12.31
CA LEU A 222 8.90 -9.75 10.90
C LEU A 222 8.76 -8.43 10.14
N ILE A 223 7.61 -7.72 10.31
CA ILE A 223 7.34 -6.45 9.63
C ILE A 223 8.34 -5.37 10.07
N GLY A 224 8.69 -5.31 11.34
CA GLY A 224 9.62 -4.32 11.87
C GLY A 224 11.09 -4.63 11.57
N SER A 225 11.51 -5.89 11.68
CA SER A 225 12.92 -6.26 11.54
C SER A 225 13.37 -6.45 10.09
N LEU A 226 12.51 -6.97 9.21
CA LEU A 226 12.89 -7.26 7.82
C LEU A 226 13.34 -6.01 7.05
N PRO A 227 12.61 -4.87 7.07
CA PRO A 227 13.08 -3.64 6.42
C PRO A 227 14.40 -3.12 6.99
N LEU A 228 14.63 -3.28 8.30
CA LEU A 228 15.90 -2.90 8.94
C LEU A 228 17.06 -3.74 8.39
N VAL A 229 16.92 -5.06 8.35
CA VAL A 229 17.94 -5.97 7.80
C VAL A 229 18.19 -5.64 6.33
N MET A 230 17.14 -5.46 5.53
CA MET A 230 17.25 -5.06 4.12
C MET A 230 17.99 -3.73 3.97
N THR A 231 17.72 -2.76 4.84
CA THR A 231 18.40 -1.46 4.86
C THR A 231 19.89 -1.60 5.18
N LEU A 232 20.26 -2.41 6.17
CA LEU A 232 21.68 -2.64 6.52
C LEU A 232 22.45 -3.28 5.38
N ILE A 233 21.89 -4.31 4.74
CA ILE A 233 22.47 -4.93 3.54
C ILE A 233 22.58 -3.88 2.43
N GLY A 234 21.54 -3.08 2.22
CA GLY A 234 21.48 -2.02 1.21
C GLY A 234 22.55 -0.95 1.40
N LEU A 235 22.79 -0.52 2.64
CA LEU A 235 23.87 0.42 2.95
C LEU A 235 25.26 -0.19 2.62
N GLY A 236 25.46 -1.48 2.86
CA GLY A 236 26.67 -2.20 2.44
C GLY A 236 26.85 -2.19 0.92
N VAL A 237 25.78 -2.47 0.16
CA VAL A 237 25.79 -2.42 -1.31
C VAL A 237 26.08 -1.00 -1.81
N LEU A 238 25.41 0.03 -1.26
CA LEU A 238 25.65 1.44 -1.62
C LEU A 238 27.09 1.88 -1.31
N GLY A 239 27.64 1.47 -0.16
CA GLY A 239 29.04 1.74 0.21
C GLY A 239 30.02 1.11 -0.80
N ARG A 240 29.77 -0.13 -1.20
CA ARG A 240 30.56 -0.80 -2.27
C ARG A 240 30.46 -0.04 -3.59
N GLU A 241 29.26 0.35 -4.02
CA GLU A 241 29.05 1.08 -5.28
C GLU A 241 29.73 2.45 -5.24
N ALA A 242 29.64 3.18 -4.13
CA ALA A 242 30.32 4.46 -3.96
C ALA A 242 31.86 4.32 -3.99
N PHE A 243 32.39 3.24 -3.40
CA PHE A 243 33.83 2.96 -3.48
C PHE A 243 34.27 2.64 -4.92
N LEU A 244 33.51 1.82 -5.65
CA LEU A 244 33.80 1.49 -7.03
C LEU A 244 33.64 2.72 -7.96
N TRP A 245 32.67 3.59 -7.68
CA TRP A 245 32.46 4.83 -8.43
C TRP A 245 33.66 5.77 -8.30
N ARG A 246 34.24 5.90 -7.11
CA ARG A 246 35.49 6.69 -6.90
C ARG A 246 36.68 6.15 -7.69
N ARG A 247 36.76 4.84 -7.90
CA ARG A 247 37.85 4.20 -8.64
C ARG A 247 37.65 4.23 -10.16
N ASN A 248 36.42 3.99 -10.60
CA ASN A 248 36.05 3.89 -12.00
C ASN A 248 35.06 4.99 -12.30
N ARG A 249 35.51 6.08 -12.91
CA ARG A 249 34.59 7.09 -13.42
C ARG A 249 33.53 6.41 -14.28
N LEU A 250 32.24 6.70 -14.05
CA LEU A 250 31.14 6.16 -14.84
C LEU A 250 31.45 6.40 -16.32
N PRO A 251 31.38 5.38 -17.18
CA PRO A 251 31.53 5.58 -18.60
C PRO A 251 30.42 6.54 -19.04
N GLN A 252 30.79 7.66 -19.66
CA GLN A 252 29.83 8.51 -20.37
C GLN A 252 29.36 7.72 -21.60
N ARG A 253 28.34 6.87 -21.40
CA ARG A 253 27.75 6.11 -22.48
C ARG A 253 26.76 7.01 -23.20
N SER A 254 27.06 7.37 -24.44
CA SER A 254 26.10 7.98 -25.33
C SER A 254 24.96 7.00 -25.64
N TRP A 255 23.75 7.50 -25.61
CA TRP A 255 22.57 6.78 -26.06
C TRP A 255 22.23 7.30 -27.47
N ASN A 256 21.93 6.40 -28.36
CA ASN A 256 21.45 6.72 -29.71
C ASN A 256 20.26 5.80 -30.00
N VAL A 257 19.12 6.39 -30.29
CA VAL A 257 17.91 5.68 -30.69
C VAL A 257 17.61 5.95 -32.15
N PRO A 258 17.14 4.95 -32.92
CA PRO A 258 16.85 5.13 -34.36
C PRO A 258 15.53 5.82 -34.65
N TRP A 259 14.73 6.16 -33.63
CA TRP A 259 13.42 6.85 -33.75
C TRP A 259 13.49 8.28 -33.22
N GLU A 260 12.58 9.11 -33.66
CA GLU A 260 12.44 10.50 -33.23
C GLU A 260 11.67 10.59 -31.91
N MET A 261 11.84 11.69 -31.15
CA MET A 261 11.12 11.95 -29.89
C MET A 261 9.59 11.94 -30.08
N GLU A 262 9.12 12.36 -31.26
CA GLU A 262 7.70 12.27 -31.64
C GLU A 262 7.13 10.85 -31.52
N THR A 263 7.90 9.84 -31.92
CA THR A 263 7.51 8.43 -31.80
C THR A 263 7.37 8.03 -30.33
N THR A 264 8.31 8.47 -29.48
CA THR A 264 8.25 8.26 -28.05
C THR A 264 7.00 8.89 -27.43
N CYS A 265 6.70 10.14 -27.81
CA CYS A 265 5.49 10.86 -27.39
C CYS A 265 4.22 10.15 -27.84
N MET A 266 4.16 9.67 -29.10
CA MET A 266 3.01 8.91 -29.61
C MET A 266 2.78 7.61 -28.83
N VAL A 267 3.83 6.86 -28.51
CA VAL A 267 3.70 5.61 -27.73
C VAL A 267 3.21 5.92 -26.33
N LEU A 268 3.84 6.87 -25.62
CA LEU A 268 3.50 7.16 -24.22
C LEU A 268 2.10 7.75 -24.08
N ALA A 269 1.79 8.80 -24.85
CA ALA A 269 0.47 9.44 -24.79
C ALA A 269 -0.63 8.52 -25.34
N GLY A 270 -0.36 7.79 -26.41
CA GLY A 270 -1.29 6.82 -26.97
C GLY A 270 -1.59 5.69 -25.99
N TRP A 271 -0.58 5.17 -25.29
CA TRP A 271 -0.78 4.16 -24.27
C TRP A 271 -1.63 4.68 -23.10
N ILE A 272 -1.33 5.86 -22.54
CA ILE A 272 -2.09 6.44 -21.43
C ILE A 272 -3.57 6.58 -21.82
N ILE A 273 -3.88 7.06 -23.02
CA ILE A 273 -5.26 7.21 -23.48
C ILE A 273 -5.96 5.86 -23.67
N LEU A 274 -5.32 4.95 -24.40
CA LEU A 274 -5.89 3.64 -24.67
C LEU A 274 -6.10 2.84 -23.37
N TYR A 275 -5.14 2.92 -22.44
CA TYR A 275 -5.26 2.29 -21.15
C TYR A 275 -6.47 2.82 -20.37
N ASN A 276 -6.64 4.15 -20.28
CA ASN A 276 -7.77 4.74 -19.57
C ASN A 276 -9.12 4.43 -20.23
N LEU A 277 -9.23 4.55 -21.54
CA LEU A 277 -10.48 4.31 -22.28
C LEU A 277 -10.89 2.84 -22.27
N LEU A 278 -9.97 1.95 -22.67
CA LEU A 278 -10.27 0.53 -22.83
C LEU A 278 -10.15 -0.22 -21.50
N GLY A 279 -9.20 0.12 -20.65
CA GLY A 279 -9.05 -0.49 -19.33
C GLY A 279 -10.29 -0.29 -18.46
N PHE A 280 -10.86 0.93 -18.44
CA PHE A 280 -12.12 1.19 -17.75
C PHE A 280 -13.27 0.37 -18.31
N SER A 281 -13.44 0.34 -19.65
CA SER A 281 -14.50 -0.43 -20.32
C SER A 281 -14.38 -1.93 -20.07
N VAL A 282 -13.16 -2.47 -20.11
CA VAL A 282 -12.87 -3.88 -19.80
C VAL A 282 -13.19 -4.19 -18.35
N SER A 283 -12.73 -3.36 -17.41
CA SER A 283 -13.00 -3.53 -15.99
C SER A 283 -14.49 -3.60 -15.69
N GLN A 284 -15.31 -2.70 -16.25
CA GLN A 284 -16.75 -2.68 -16.09
C GLN A 284 -17.40 -3.97 -16.63
N ARG A 285 -17.00 -4.42 -17.81
CA ARG A 285 -17.54 -5.66 -18.42
C ARG A 285 -17.17 -6.90 -17.62
N ILE A 286 -15.93 -7.01 -17.16
CA ILE A 286 -15.49 -8.13 -16.33
C ILE A 286 -16.24 -8.16 -15.01
N GLN A 287 -16.43 -7.02 -14.34
CA GLN A 287 -17.23 -6.93 -13.12
C GLN A 287 -18.68 -7.36 -13.36
N ALA A 288 -19.28 -6.95 -14.47
CA ALA A 288 -20.63 -7.37 -14.84
C ALA A 288 -20.73 -8.88 -15.11
N LEU A 289 -19.74 -9.48 -15.77
CA LEU A 289 -19.69 -10.91 -16.06
C LEU A 289 -19.36 -11.77 -14.82
N SER A 290 -18.69 -11.21 -13.83
CA SER A 290 -18.24 -11.91 -12.62
C SER A 290 -19.20 -11.76 -11.43
N GLN A 291 -20.44 -11.32 -11.65
CA GLN A 291 -21.44 -11.15 -10.57
C GLN A 291 -21.79 -12.43 -9.80
N SER A 292 -21.60 -13.61 -10.43
CA SER A 292 -21.78 -14.92 -9.78
C SER A 292 -20.57 -15.34 -8.91
N LEU A 293 -19.44 -14.65 -9.02
CA LEU A 293 -18.24 -14.92 -8.24
C LEU A 293 -18.23 -14.10 -6.93
N PRO A 294 -17.47 -14.52 -5.92
CA PRO A 294 -17.17 -13.66 -4.78
C PRO A 294 -16.64 -12.30 -5.25
N LYS A 295 -17.11 -11.23 -4.59
CA LYS A 295 -16.85 -9.84 -5.01
C LYS A 295 -15.36 -9.53 -5.19
N ASP A 296 -14.53 -10.02 -4.31
CA ASP A 296 -13.08 -9.81 -4.32
C ASP A 296 -12.39 -10.52 -5.51
N ILE A 297 -12.84 -11.72 -5.88
CA ILE A 297 -12.40 -12.42 -7.09
C ILE A 297 -12.80 -11.63 -8.34
N GLY A 298 -14.04 -11.14 -8.40
CA GLY A 298 -14.53 -10.33 -9.51
C GLY A 298 -13.70 -9.05 -9.70
N VAL A 299 -13.38 -8.36 -8.61
CA VAL A 299 -12.55 -7.14 -8.63
C VAL A 299 -11.11 -7.46 -9.02
N ALA A 300 -10.50 -8.53 -8.47
CA ALA A 300 -9.15 -8.96 -8.82
C ALA A 300 -9.03 -9.35 -10.29
N LEU A 301 -10.02 -10.08 -10.81
CA LEU A 301 -10.08 -10.47 -12.23
C LEU A 301 -10.21 -9.25 -13.15
N ALA A 302 -11.03 -8.28 -12.75
CA ALA A 302 -11.16 -7.02 -13.48
C ALA A 302 -9.85 -6.21 -13.50
N ALA A 303 -9.14 -6.14 -12.36
CA ALA A 303 -7.84 -5.49 -12.26
C ALA A 303 -6.79 -6.19 -13.15
N PHE A 304 -6.66 -7.51 -13.04
CA PHE A 304 -5.74 -8.32 -13.84
C PHE A 304 -5.99 -8.16 -15.33
N THR A 305 -7.25 -8.29 -15.75
CA THR A 305 -7.60 -8.24 -17.18
C THR A 305 -7.45 -6.84 -17.76
N SER A 306 -7.91 -5.80 -17.05
CA SER A 306 -7.77 -4.42 -17.52
C SER A 306 -6.31 -3.99 -17.62
N TYR A 307 -5.48 -4.35 -16.63
CA TYR A 307 -4.05 -4.09 -16.68
C TYR A 307 -3.38 -4.87 -17.81
N GLY A 308 -3.69 -6.17 -17.97
CA GLY A 308 -3.16 -7.02 -19.04
C GLY A 308 -3.50 -6.50 -20.44
N VAL A 309 -4.73 -6.04 -20.65
CA VAL A 309 -5.14 -5.39 -21.92
C VAL A 309 -4.34 -4.09 -22.15
N GLY A 310 -4.21 -3.25 -21.13
CA GLY A 310 -3.43 -2.02 -21.22
C GLY A 310 -1.95 -2.25 -21.53
N ALA A 311 -1.35 -3.24 -20.87
CA ALA A 311 0.04 -3.66 -21.13
C ALA A 311 0.22 -4.19 -22.57
N LEU A 312 -0.71 -5.05 -23.01
CA LEU A 312 -0.71 -5.56 -24.39
C LEU A 312 -0.80 -4.44 -25.42
N LEU A 313 -1.69 -3.47 -25.23
CA LEU A 313 -1.82 -2.31 -26.11
C LEU A 313 -0.53 -1.48 -26.15
N GLY A 314 0.11 -1.27 -25.00
CA GLY A 314 1.41 -0.58 -24.93
C GLY A 314 2.51 -1.33 -25.69
N ILE A 315 2.60 -2.65 -25.51
CA ILE A 315 3.54 -3.50 -26.28
C ILE A 315 3.24 -3.48 -27.77
N LEU A 316 1.95 -3.49 -28.17
CA LEU A 316 1.57 -3.36 -29.58
C LEU A 316 1.99 -2.01 -30.17
N LEU A 317 1.81 -0.91 -29.44
CA LEU A 317 2.30 0.42 -29.86
C LEU A 317 3.82 0.42 -30.03
N ILE A 318 4.58 -0.11 -29.08
CA ILE A 318 6.04 -0.25 -29.20
C ILE A 318 6.40 -1.12 -30.40
N ASN A 319 5.70 -2.24 -30.61
CA ASN A 319 5.96 -3.13 -31.72
C ASN A 319 5.73 -2.45 -33.08
N PHE A 320 4.60 -1.75 -33.25
CA PHE A 320 4.26 -1.15 -34.54
C PHE A 320 5.05 0.13 -34.82
N LEU A 321 5.37 0.93 -33.81
CA LEU A 321 6.02 2.22 -33.99
C LEU A 321 7.56 2.17 -33.85
N ILE A 322 8.09 1.14 -33.16
CA ILE A 322 9.53 1.02 -32.85
C ILE A 322 10.12 -0.31 -33.34
N TRP A 323 9.64 -1.46 -32.85
CA TRP A 323 10.31 -2.73 -33.12
C TRP A 323 10.27 -3.11 -34.60
N ARG A 324 9.12 -3.01 -35.25
CA ARG A 324 8.99 -3.34 -36.68
C ARG A 324 9.73 -2.35 -37.60
N PRO A 325 9.56 -1.01 -37.48
CA PRO A 325 10.20 -0.05 -38.37
C PRO A 325 11.74 -0.02 -38.24
N PHE A 326 12.24 -0.29 -37.01
CA PHE A 326 13.67 -0.19 -36.71
C PHE A 326 14.34 -1.54 -36.40
N LYS A 327 13.74 -2.65 -36.86
CA LYS A 327 14.31 -3.99 -36.73
C LYS A 327 15.78 -4.02 -37.22
N GLY A 328 16.69 -4.57 -36.39
CA GLY A 328 18.13 -4.60 -36.67
C GLY A 328 18.92 -3.37 -36.20
N ARG A 329 18.25 -2.26 -35.82
CA ARG A 329 18.89 -1.06 -35.23
C ARG A 329 18.67 -0.90 -33.73
N LEU A 330 18.04 -1.88 -33.09
CA LEU A 330 17.63 -1.83 -31.68
C LEU A 330 18.64 -2.51 -30.74
N GLN A 331 19.84 -2.85 -31.22
CA GLN A 331 20.86 -3.56 -30.42
C GLN A 331 21.20 -2.77 -29.15
N GLY A 332 21.11 -3.45 -28.01
CA GLY A 332 21.42 -2.91 -26.68
C GLY A 332 20.35 -2.00 -26.08
N LEU A 333 19.17 -1.85 -26.71
CA LEU A 333 18.06 -1.03 -26.18
C LEU A 333 17.03 -1.88 -25.41
N PHE A 334 16.72 -3.07 -25.91
CA PHE A 334 15.76 -4.00 -25.29
C PHE A 334 16.45 -5.33 -24.94
N ASN A 335 17.67 -5.24 -24.40
CA ASN A 335 18.44 -6.43 -24.06
C ASN A 335 17.83 -7.14 -22.85
N PHE A 336 17.76 -8.48 -22.95
CA PHE A 336 17.17 -9.34 -21.96
C PHE A 336 18.09 -10.53 -21.66
N ASP A 337 19.05 -10.34 -20.74
CA ASP A 337 20.00 -11.36 -20.34
C ASP A 337 19.81 -11.72 -18.88
N LEU A 338 19.31 -12.94 -18.61
CA LEU A 338 19.03 -13.47 -17.27
C LEU A 338 20.26 -13.59 -16.39
N ARG A 339 21.47 -13.62 -16.96
CA ARG A 339 22.72 -13.66 -16.17
C ARG A 339 22.91 -12.42 -15.31
N ALA A 340 22.16 -11.36 -15.56
CA ALA A 340 22.19 -10.13 -14.80
C ALA A 340 21.21 -10.10 -13.59
N ILE A 341 20.48 -11.18 -13.30
CA ILE A 341 19.61 -11.29 -12.11
C ILE A 341 20.32 -10.90 -10.81
N PRO A 342 21.58 -11.32 -10.54
CA PRO A 342 22.30 -10.95 -9.30
C PRO A 342 22.48 -9.43 -9.14
N ILE A 343 22.57 -8.68 -10.25
CA ILE A 343 22.64 -7.22 -10.21
C ILE A 343 21.28 -6.64 -9.75
N GLY A 344 20.18 -7.21 -10.26
CA GLY A 344 18.82 -6.83 -9.83
C GLY A 344 18.60 -7.08 -8.32
N LEU A 345 19.07 -8.22 -7.80
CA LEU A 345 19.03 -8.51 -6.38
C LEU A 345 19.84 -7.50 -5.56
N ALA A 346 21.07 -7.19 -5.97
CA ALA A 346 21.91 -6.22 -5.28
C ALA A 346 21.27 -4.82 -5.28
N THR A 347 20.72 -4.38 -6.41
CA THR A 347 20.07 -3.07 -6.52
C THR A 347 18.75 -3.00 -5.76
N TYR A 348 18.03 -4.13 -5.60
CA TYR A 348 16.87 -4.22 -4.72
C TYR A 348 17.23 -3.86 -3.27
N PHE A 349 18.28 -4.46 -2.72
CA PHE A 349 18.75 -4.08 -1.38
C PHE A 349 19.20 -2.61 -1.31
N ALA A 350 19.94 -2.14 -2.32
CA ALA A 350 20.39 -0.74 -2.37
C ALA A 350 19.24 0.27 -2.40
N ALA A 351 18.07 -0.11 -2.95
CA ALA A 351 16.89 0.74 -2.99
C ALA A 351 16.26 0.97 -1.61
N PHE A 352 16.34 0.01 -0.67
CA PHE A 352 15.70 0.12 0.65
C PHE A 352 16.05 1.38 1.42
N PRO A 353 17.31 1.66 1.78
CA PRO A 353 17.65 2.87 2.55
C PRO A 353 17.25 4.15 1.81
N LEU A 354 17.32 4.16 0.49
CA LEU A 354 16.99 5.33 -0.32
C LEU A 354 15.47 5.59 -0.32
N VAL A 355 14.67 4.55 -0.52
CA VAL A 355 13.20 4.69 -0.56
C VAL A 355 12.64 4.98 0.83
N ILE A 356 13.17 4.38 1.91
CA ILE A 356 12.78 4.72 3.28
C ILE A 356 13.03 6.21 3.54
N LEU A 357 14.20 6.72 3.16
CA LEU A 357 14.50 8.17 3.28
C LEU A 357 13.50 9.01 2.47
N ALA A 358 13.20 8.61 1.24
CA ALA A 358 12.23 9.30 0.38
C ALA A 358 10.82 9.29 0.98
N THR A 359 10.38 8.15 1.55
CA THR A 359 9.09 8.03 2.23
C THR A 359 9.01 8.96 3.44
N THR A 360 10.05 8.99 4.28
CA THR A 360 10.12 9.90 5.43
C THR A 360 10.06 11.38 5.02
N ILE A 361 10.72 11.75 3.92
CA ILE A 361 10.66 13.11 3.37
C ILE A 361 9.25 13.39 2.84
N ASN A 362 8.66 12.44 2.10
CA ASN A 362 7.33 12.58 1.52
C ASN A 362 6.25 12.77 2.60
N GLU A 363 6.31 12.01 3.68
CA GLU A 363 5.37 12.15 4.82
C GLU A 363 5.46 13.52 5.51
N LYS A 364 6.64 14.13 5.54
CA LYS A 364 6.82 15.50 6.06
C LYS A 364 6.28 16.56 5.11
N LEU A 365 6.41 16.36 3.81
CA LEU A 365 5.96 17.31 2.79
C LEU A 365 4.46 17.17 2.49
N ILE A 366 3.93 15.95 2.55
CA ILE A 366 2.54 15.62 2.25
C ILE A 366 1.95 14.84 3.45
N PRO A 367 1.72 15.51 4.59
CA PRO A 367 1.33 14.84 5.83
C PRO A 367 -0.12 14.34 5.84
N GLN A 368 -0.95 14.81 4.92
CA GLN A 368 -2.37 14.44 4.84
C GLN A 368 -2.81 14.35 3.38
N GLY A 369 -3.50 13.27 3.02
CA GLY A 369 -3.96 13.05 1.65
C GLY A 369 -2.86 12.48 0.75
N GLY A 370 -3.09 12.49 -0.55
CA GLY A 370 -2.15 12.00 -1.55
C GLY A 370 -2.57 10.69 -2.20
N GLY A 371 -3.67 10.11 -1.73
CA GLY A 371 -4.20 8.87 -2.31
C GLY A 371 -3.30 7.66 -2.03
N GLY A 372 -3.51 6.60 -2.76
CA GLY A 372 -2.73 5.36 -2.72
C GLY A 372 -3.25 4.38 -3.75
N ASN A 373 -2.53 3.30 -3.97
CA ASN A 373 -2.94 2.28 -4.92
C ASN A 373 -4.21 1.56 -4.42
N PRO A 374 -5.35 1.61 -5.14
CA PRO A 374 -6.61 0.96 -4.71
C PRO A 374 -6.48 -0.56 -4.54
N VAL A 375 -5.48 -1.19 -5.17
CA VAL A 375 -5.20 -2.63 -5.04
C VAL A 375 -4.84 -3.00 -3.59
N LEU A 376 -4.24 -2.07 -2.83
CA LEU A 376 -3.85 -2.30 -1.43
C LEU A 376 -5.04 -2.63 -0.52
N THR A 377 -6.15 -1.91 -0.68
CA THR A 377 -7.38 -2.15 0.11
C THR A 377 -8.04 -3.49 -0.23
N ILE A 378 -7.89 -3.95 -1.48
CA ILE A 378 -8.41 -5.24 -1.91
C ILE A 378 -7.57 -6.38 -1.33
N ILE A 379 -6.23 -6.22 -1.32
CA ILE A 379 -5.30 -7.23 -0.79
C ILE A 379 -5.57 -7.48 0.70
N THR A 380 -5.71 -6.41 1.48
CA THR A 380 -5.91 -6.52 2.93
C THR A 380 -7.30 -7.01 3.31
N GLY A 381 -8.31 -6.76 2.48
CA GLY A 381 -9.71 -7.13 2.75
C GLY A 381 -10.17 -8.45 2.13
N SER A 382 -9.38 -9.08 1.24
CA SER A 382 -9.76 -10.34 0.60
C SER A 382 -9.36 -11.56 1.44
N GLU A 383 -10.27 -12.53 1.54
CA GLU A 383 -9.99 -13.86 2.13
C GLU A 383 -9.65 -14.91 1.06
N ASN A 384 -10.01 -14.65 -0.21
CA ASN A 384 -9.83 -15.60 -1.31
C ASN A 384 -8.40 -15.62 -1.85
N ILE A 385 -7.80 -16.79 -1.90
CA ILE A 385 -6.44 -16.99 -2.41
C ILE A 385 -6.34 -16.70 -3.90
N GLU A 386 -7.38 -17.00 -4.67
CA GLU A 386 -7.46 -16.76 -6.11
C GLU A 386 -7.35 -15.26 -6.41
N ALA A 387 -8.07 -14.43 -5.66
CA ALA A 387 -7.99 -12.97 -5.79
C ALA A 387 -6.56 -12.47 -5.48
N LYS A 388 -5.95 -12.99 -4.41
CA LYS A 388 -4.57 -12.64 -4.02
C LYS A 388 -3.56 -13.03 -5.09
N VAL A 389 -3.69 -14.22 -5.68
CA VAL A 389 -2.80 -14.69 -6.77
C VAL A 389 -2.94 -13.82 -8.01
N LEU A 390 -4.16 -13.49 -8.44
CA LEU A 390 -4.40 -12.61 -9.60
C LEU A 390 -3.76 -11.22 -9.38
N LEU A 391 -3.95 -10.64 -8.21
CA LEU A 391 -3.37 -9.34 -7.87
C LEU A 391 -1.84 -9.40 -7.80
N PHE A 392 -1.27 -10.46 -7.19
CA PHE A 392 0.18 -10.68 -7.15
C PHE A 392 0.77 -10.77 -8.55
N LEU A 393 0.16 -11.57 -9.44
CA LEU A 393 0.61 -11.68 -10.84
C LEU A 393 0.53 -10.34 -11.58
N THR A 394 -0.50 -9.54 -11.28
CA THR A 394 -0.62 -8.19 -11.87
C THR A 394 0.55 -7.30 -11.47
N VAL A 395 0.79 -7.15 -10.16
CA VAL A 395 1.73 -6.14 -9.65
C VAL A 395 3.19 -6.61 -9.66
N ALA A 396 3.44 -7.90 -9.44
CA ALA A 396 4.80 -8.43 -9.33
C ALA A 396 5.35 -9.04 -10.62
N VAL A 397 4.50 -9.30 -11.62
CA VAL A 397 4.94 -9.93 -12.89
C VAL A 397 4.57 -9.06 -14.08
N LEU A 398 3.28 -8.83 -14.33
CA LEU A 398 2.84 -8.11 -15.54
C LEU A 398 3.32 -6.65 -15.55
N ALA A 399 3.18 -5.95 -14.43
CA ALA A 399 3.58 -4.55 -14.32
C ALA A 399 5.08 -4.37 -14.56
N PRO A 400 5.99 -5.07 -13.85
CA PRO A 400 7.43 -4.93 -14.11
C PRO A 400 7.84 -5.24 -15.55
N LEU A 401 7.29 -6.30 -16.16
CA LEU A 401 7.62 -6.66 -17.55
C LEU A 401 7.25 -5.57 -18.55
N PHE A 402 6.06 -5.03 -18.41
CA PHE A 402 5.59 -3.99 -19.31
C PHE A 402 6.23 -2.63 -19.03
N GLU A 403 6.22 -2.20 -17.77
CA GLU A 403 6.66 -0.86 -17.39
C GLU A 403 8.16 -0.66 -17.61
N GLU A 404 9.00 -1.67 -17.31
CA GLU A 404 10.43 -1.58 -17.61
C GLU A 404 10.70 -1.50 -19.12
N THR A 405 9.92 -2.23 -19.93
CA THR A 405 10.03 -2.15 -21.39
C THR A 405 9.65 -0.75 -21.87
N LEU A 406 8.58 -0.15 -21.34
CA LEU A 406 8.11 1.18 -21.74
C LEU A 406 9.07 2.28 -21.25
N PHE A 407 9.38 2.29 -19.95
CA PHE A 407 10.14 3.40 -19.35
C PHE A 407 11.65 3.25 -19.56
N ARG A 408 12.23 2.06 -19.34
CA ARG A 408 13.68 1.85 -19.44
C ARG A 408 14.10 1.42 -20.84
N GLY A 409 13.31 0.60 -21.52
CA GLY A 409 13.61 0.18 -22.90
C GLY A 409 13.38 1.26 -23.94
N MET A 410 12.36 2.10 -23.78
CA MET A 410 11.95 3.09 -24.77
C MET A 410 12.19 4.54 -24.33
N LEU A 411 11.55 4.98 -23.23
CA LEU A 411 11.53 6.40 -22.84
C LEU A 411 12.92 6.91 -22.44
N TYR A 412 13.60 6.17 -21.53
CA TYR A 412 14.91 6.59 -21.03
C TYR A 412 15.96 6.73 -22.14
N PRO A 413 16.18 5.76 -23.05
CA PRO A 413 17.13 5.92 -24.16
C PRO A 413 16.79 7.08 -25.07
N ALA A 414 15.51 7.34 -25.34
CA ALA A 414 15.07 8.46 -26.16
C ALA A 414 15.41 9.79 -25.49
N LEU A 415 15.17 9.96 -24.19
CA LEU A 415 15.57 11.17 -23.45
C LEU A 415 17.09 11.31 -23.38
N ALA A 416 17.80 10.22 -23.04
CA ALA A 416 19.25 10.23 -22.91
C ALA A 416 20.01 10.42 -24.24
N SER A 417 19.34 10.31 -25.39
CA SER A 417 19.89 10.69 -26.68
C SER A 417 19.85 12.21 -26.96
N HIS A 418 19.02 12.95 -26.21
CA HIS A 418 18.86 14.41 -26.39
C HIS A 418 19.41 15.22 -25.21
N MET A 419 19.60 14.59 -24.04
CA MET A 419 20.09 15.26 -22.85
C MET A 419 21.08 14.38 -22.08
N SER A 420 21.77 14.98 -21.11
CA SER A 420 22.70 14.21 -20.27
C SER A 420 21.97 13.13 -19.47
N PRO A 421 22.59 11.96 -19.19
CA PRO A 421 22.00 10.92 -18.36
C PRO A 421 21.56 11.43 -16.97
N TRP A 422 22.27 12.40 -16.42
CA TRP A 422 21.96 13.03 -15.13
C TRP A 422 20.64 13.81 -15.10
N LEU A 423 20.15 14.24 -16.26
CA LEU A 423 18.82 14.84 -16.42
C LEU A 423 17.79 13.80 -16.89
N ALA A 424 18.19 12.89 -17.78
CA ALA A 424 17.29 11.88 -18.33
C ALA A 424 16.84 10.86 -17.25
N ILE A 425 17.71 10.47 -16.30
CA ILE A 425 17.36 9.55 -15.22
C ILE A 425 16.24 10.12 -14.34
N PRO A 426 16.39 11.28 -13.69
CA PRO A 426 15.32 11.82 -12.84
C PRO A 426 14.04 12.14 -13.64
N LEU A 427 14.16 12.64 -14.86
CA LEU A 427 12.98 12.95 -15.67
C LEU A 427 12.18 11.69 -16.05
N THR A 428 12.84 10.61 -16.51
CA THR A 428 12.18 9.33 -16.76
C THR A 428 11.48 8.80 -15.51
N SER A 429 12.14 8.90 -14.36
CA SER A 429 11.65 8.39 -13.08
C SER A 429 10.50 9.21 -12.54
N PHE A 430 10.52 10.52 -12.73
CA PHE A 430 9.39 11.39 -12.38
C PHE A 430 8.16 11.10 -13.25
N ILE A 431 8.33 10.92 -14.57
CA ILE A 431 7.23 10.54 -15.46
C ILE A 431 6.65 9.18 -15.06
N PHE A 432 7.51 8.21 -14.75
CA PHE A 432 7.10 6.91 -14.23
C PHE A 432 6.26 7.05 -12.94
N ALA A 433 6.73 7.81 -11.96
CA ALA A 433 6.02 8.04 -10.70
C ALA A 433 4.69 8.78 -10.91
N ALA A 434 4.66 9.81 -11.78
CA ALA A 434 3.47 10.59 -12.09
C ALA A 434 2.35 9.74 -12.72
N CYS A 435 2.70 8.71 -13.52
CA CYS A 435 1.74 7.76 -14.10
C CYS A 435 1.03 6.88 -13.06
N HIS A 436 1.44 6.89 -11.79
CA HIS A 436 0.73 6.21 -10.71
C HIS A 436 -0.40 7.04 -10.09
N PHE A 437 -0.55 8.30 -10.48
CA PHE A 437 -1.62 9.22 -10.04
C PHE A 437 -1.77 9.34 -8.51
N SER A 438 -0.67 9.18 -7.77
CA SER A 438 -0.61 9.24 -6.31
C SER A 438 0.47 10.21 -5.84
N ALA A 439 0.07 11.31 -5.22
CA ALA A 439 1.00 12.28 -4.65
C ALA A 439 1.75 11.69 -3.43
N ALA A 440 1.10 10.78 -2.68
CA ALA A 440 1.71 10.09 -1.55
C ALA A 440 2.88 9.19 -1.98
N GLU A 441 2.89 8.72 -3.23
CA GLU A 441 3.91 7.82 -3.76
C GLU A 441 4.91 8.53 -4.69
N LEU A 442 4.68 9.82 -5.01
CA LEU A 442 5.45 10.53 -6.04
C LEU A 442 6.95 10.56 -5.75
N ILE A 443 7.36 10.97 -4.57
CA ILE A 443 8.79 11.07 -4.20
C ILE A 443 9.41 9.66 -4.03
N PRO A 444 8.81 8.72 -3.29
CA PRO A 444 9.33 7.36 -3.17
C PRO A 444 9.47 6.65 -4.52
N LEU A 445 8.44 6.71 -5.39
CA LEU A 445 8.48 6.07 -6.70
C LEU A 445 9.44 6.77 -7.66
N THR A 446 9.61 8.10 -7.57
CA THR A 446 10.64 8.80 -8.35
C THR A 446 12.02 8.28 -7.97
N LEU A 447 12.33 8.16 -6.68
CA LEU A 447 13.64 7.68 -6.24
C LEU A 447 13.86 6.20 -6.59
N LEU A 448 12.87 5.36 -6.38
CA LEU A 448 12.90 3.95 -6.83
C LEU A 448 13.12 3.87 -8.34
N GLY A 449 12.40 4.69 -9.10
CA GLY A 449 12.55 4.85 -10.54
C GLY A 449 13.96 5.26 -10.96
N MET A 450 14.62 6.15 -10.19
CA MET A 450 16.00 6.55 -10.44
C MET A 450 16.98 5.39 -10.24
N VAL A 451 16.79 4.56 -9.22
CA VAL A 451 17.62 3.35 -9.01
C VAL A 451 17.45 2.38 -10.18
N MET A 452 16.23 2.11 -10.60
CA MET A 452 15.93 1.23 -11.74
C MET A 452 16.52 1.78 -13.04
N THR A 453 16.32 3.08 -13.34
CA THR A 453 16.83 3.72 -14.55
C THR A 453 18.36 3.79 -14.57
N TYR A 454 18.98 4.08 -13.42
CA TYR A 454 20.44 4.06 -13.26
C TYR A 454 21.00 2.63 -13.46
N THR A 455 20.34 1.61 -12.94
CA THR A 455 20.72 0.21 -13.12
C THR A 455 20.68 -0.17 -14.60
N TYR A 456 19.61 0.20 -15.31
CA TYR A 456 19.50 0.00 -16.75
C TYR A 456 20.56 0.81 -17.51
N HIS A 457 20.81 2.07 -17.14
CA HIS A 457 21.87 2.89 -17.74
C HIS A 457 23.24 2.20 -17.71
N ARG A 458 23.57 1.59 -16.56
CA ARG A 458 24.86 0.90 -16.39
C ARG A 458 24.95 -0.43 -17.13
N THR A 459 23.88 -1.21 -17.10
CA THR A 459 23.88 -2.59 -17.60
C THR A 459 23.47 -2.70 -19.07
N ARG A 460 22.67 -1.76 -19.57
CA ARG A 460 21.96 -1.85 -20.86
C ARG A 460 21.17 -3.15 -20.99
N ASN A 461 20.60 -3.63 -19.87
CA ASN A 461 19.83 -4.84 -19.77
C ASN A 461 18.60 -4.57 -18.90
N LEU A 462 17.42 -4.97 -19.36
CA LEU A 462 16.15 -4.76 -18.67
C LEU A 462 15.98 -5.68 -17.45
N VAL A 463 16.62 -6.85 -17.46
CA VAL A 463 16.43 -7.87 -16.41
C VAL A 463 16.74 -7.34 -15.01
N PRO A 464 17.84 -6.62 -14.74
CA PRO A 464 18.11 -6.12 -13.39
C PRO A 464 17.03 -5.17 -12.86
N SER A 465 16.53 -4.24 -13.70
CA SER A 465 15.46 -3.33 -13.29
C SER A 465 14.11 -4.05 -13.14
N MET A 466 13.80 -5.04 -14.00
CA MET A 466 12.62 -5.90 -13.86
C MET A 466 12.67 -6.71 -12.56
N VAL A 467 13.80 -7.30 -12.22
CA VAL A 467 13.99 -8.08 -10.98
C VAL A 467 13.81 -7.18 -9.76
N LEU A 468 14.45 -6.00 -9.75
CA LEU A 468 14.27 -5.03 -8.67
C LEU A 468 12.79 -4.66 -8.51
N HIS A 469 12.14 -4.30 -9.62
CA HIS A 469 10.73 -3.88 -9.62
C HIS A 469 9.80 -5.00 -9.16
N SER A 470 9.98 -6.24 -9.68
CA SER A 470 9.20 -7.40 -9.27
C SER A 470 9.35 -7.72 -7.78
N LEU A 471 10.58 -7.66 -7.25
CA LEU A 471 10.85 -7.89 -5.83
C LEU A 471 10.30 -6.77 -4.95
N TRP A 472 10.34 -5.51 -5.42
CA TRP A 472 9.76 -4.39 -4.69
C TRP A 472 8.25 -4.53 -4.56
N ASN A 473 7.56 -4.74 -5.68
CA ASN A 473 6.11 -4.91 -5.70
C ASN A 473 5.67 -6.19 -4.99
N GLY A 474 6.35 -7.30 -5.26
CA GLY A 474 6.06 -8.60 -4.63
C GLY A 474 6.33 -8.58 -3.13
N GLY A 475 7.43 -7.97 -2.69
CA GLY A 475 7.76 -7.81 -1.27
C GLY A 475 6.77 -6.92 -0.53
N SER A 476 6.37 -5.80 -1.13
CA SER A 476 5.32 -4.92 -0.60
C SER A 476 3.98 -5.65 -0.52
N PHE A 477 3.61 -6.42 -1.55
CA PHE A 477 2.40 -7.23 -1.56
C PHE A 477 2.40 -8.26 -0.41
N LEU A 478 3.49 -8.99 -0.22
CA LEU A 478 3.63 -9.96 0.86
C LEU A 478 3.58 -9.32 2.25
N ALA A 479 4.20 -8.15 2.41
CA ALA A 479 4.12 -7.38 3.65
C ALA A 479 2.67 -6.99 3.98
N LEU A 480 1.88 -6.59 2.96
CA LEU A 480 0.45 -6.30 3.12
C LEU A 480 -0.37 -7.53 3.50
N LEU A 481 -0.07 -8.70 2.95
CA LEU A 481 -0.73 -9.95 3.36
C LEU A 481 -0.45 -10.30 4.82
N VAL A 482 0.77 -10.04 5.28
CA VAL A 482 1.14 -10.26 6.70
C VAL A 482 0.39 -9.27 7.60
N LEU A 483 0.22 -8.02 7.18
CA LEU A 483 -0.56 -7.00 7.91
C LEU A 483 -2.07 -7.29 7.90
N GLY A 484 -2.64 -7.65 6.76
CA GLY A 484 -4.09 -7.82 6.57
C GLY A 484 -4.67 -9.08 7.21
N GLY A 485 -3.88 -10.11 7.51
CA GLY A 485 -4.34 -11.35 8.14
C GLY A 485 -4.72 -11.24 9.63
N SER A 486 -4.88 -10.04 10.16
CA SER A 486 -5.16 -9.76 11.58
C SER A 486 -6.59 -9.24 11.85
N THR A 487 -7.44 -9.03 10.83
CA THR A 487 -8.79 -8.43 10.99
C THR A 487 -9.90 -9.47 11.04
#